data_4390c746f28d4a4766f365a52c073157
#
_entry.id   4390c746f28d4a4766f365a52c073157
#
_cell.length_a   1.000
_cell.length_b   1.000
_cell.length_c   1.000
_cell.angle_alpha   90.00
_cell.angle_beta   90.00
_cell.angle_gamma   90.00
#
_symmetry.space_group_name_H-M   'P 1'
#
loop_
_entity.id
_entity.type
_entity.pdbx_description
1 polymer ?
#
loop_
_entity_poly.entity_id
_entity_poly.type
_entity_poly.pdbx_seq_one_letter_code
_entity_poly.pdbx_strand_id
1 'polypeptide(L)'
;MRRRAWGIISTILVSAILFFAILLVTLKVAGFNLLTVLSGSMEPTYHVGSLIFVKNVDVNTLKENDVITFMADEDTIVTHRIYSVLNEVGDDGSTTLKFRTKGDANTATDASLVDYRNVIGTPVLSIPYLGYLANFIQRPPGIYIALVFATVLVVFAFAPKNRKERSSEKP
;
A
#
# COMPACT_ATOMS: atom_id res chain seq x y z
N MET A 1 -3.53 -27.56 -31.37
CA MET A 1 -4.29 -26.57 -30.57
C MET A 1 -3.66 -26.25 -29.21
N ARG A 2 -3.28 -27.21 -28.37
CA ARG A 2 -2.67 -26.97 -27.03
C ARG A 2 -1.44 -26.06 -27.02
N ARG A 3 -0.56 -26.09 -28.04
CA ARG A 3 0.68 -25.29 -28.10
C ARG A 3 0.43 -23.80 -28.34
N ARG A 4 -0.59 -23.45 -29.13
CA ARG A 4 -0.98 -22.05 -29.36
C ARG A 4 -1.66 -21.45 -28.12
N ALA A 5 -2.53 -22.22 -27.48
CA ALA A 5 -3.18 -21.81 -26.23
C ALA A 5 -2.15 -21.54 -25.11
N TRP A 6 -1.13 -22.41 -24.97
CA TRP A 6 -0.05 -22.20 -24.00
C TRP A 6 0.72 -20.88 -24.22
N GLY A 7 1.12 -20.59 -25.47
CA GLY A 7 1.81 -19.33 -25.80
C GLY A 7 0.96 -18.10 -25.47
N ILE A 8 -0.33 -18.16 -25.74
CA ILE A 8 -1.27 -17.08 -25.43
C ILE A 8 -1.39 -16.88 -23.89
N ILE A 9 -1.56 -17.96 -23.14
CA ILE A 9 -1.69 -17.91 -21.68
C ILE A 9 -0.42 -17.33 -21.04
N SER A 10 0.78 -17.79 -21.44
CA SER A 10 2.03 -17.26 -20.90
C SER A 10 2.24 -15.78 -21.24
N THR A 11 1.89 -15.35 -22.45
CA THR A 11 1.98 -13.94 -22.84
C THR A 11 1.02 -13.07 -22.03
N ILE A 12 -0.22 -13.50 -21.85
CA ILE A 12 -1.21 -12.77 -21.03
C ILE A 12 -0.71 -12.66 -19.57
N LEU A 13 -0.19 -13.75 -19.00
CA LEU A 13 0.31 -13.77 -17.63
C LEU A 13 1.48 -12.79 -17.44
N VAL A 14 2.48 -12.86 -18.32
CA VAL A 14 3.64 -11.95 -18.26
C VAL A 14 3.21 -10.49 -18.45
N SER A 15 2.32 -10.23 -19.41
CA SER A 15 1.80 -8.87 -19.64
C SER A 15 1.02 -8.36 -18.43
N ALA A 16 0.24 -9.20 -17.76
CA ALA A 16 -0.50 -8.83 -16.55
C ALA A 16 0.45 -8.51 -15.38
N ILE A 17 1.49 -9.33 -15.18
CA ILE A 17 2.51 -9.09 -14.13
C ILE A 17 3.23 -7.76 -14.40
N LEU A 18 3.66 -7.53 -15.64
CA LEU A 18 4.36 -6.30 -16.03
C LEU A 18 3.46 -5.08 -15.86
N PHE A 19 2.22 -5.17 -16.29
CA PHE A 19 1.23 -4.10 -16.10
C PHE A 19 1.04 -3.77 -14.62
N PHE A 20 0.89 -4.78 -13.78
CA PHE A 20 0.70 -4.59 -12.33
C PHE A 20 1.95 -3.98 -11.66
N ALA A 21 3.15 -4.43 -12.07
CA ALA A 21 4.40 -3.85 -11.58
C ALA A 21 4.53 -2.36 -11.96
N ILE A 22 4.24 -2.02 -13.22
CA ILE A 22 4.24 -0.63 -13.70
C ILE A 22 3.21 0.21 -12.92
N LEU A 23 2.01 -0.33 -12.69
CA LEU A 23 0.96 0.35 -11.93
C LEU A 23 1.43 0.68 -10.50
N LEU A 24 2.05 -0.28 -9.79
CA LEU A 24 2.55 -0.05 -8.43
C LEU A 24 3.66 1.01 -8.40
N VAL A 25 4.58 0.97 -9.36
CA VAL A 25 5.63 1.98 -9.48
C VAL A 25 5.02 3.36 -9.77
N THR A 26 4.06 3.42 -10.69
CA THR A 26 3.38 4.68 -11.04
C THR A 26 2.65 5.28 -9.84
N LEU A 27 1.95 4.46 -9.05
CA LEU A 27 1.30 4.92 -7.81
C LEU A 27 2.32 5.48 -6.81
N LYS A 28 3.45 4.81 -6.65
CA LYS A 28 4.53 5.28 -5.75
C LYS A 28 5.11 6.62 -6.22
N VAL A 29 5.39 6.75 -7.51
CA VAL A 29 5.90 8.01 -8.11
C VAL A 29 4.87 9.13 -8.05
N ALA A 30 3.58 8.79 -8.17
CA ALA A 30 2.46 9.74 -8.02
C ALA A 30 2.22 10.19 -6.55
N GLY A 31 3.06 9.76 -5.60
CA GLY A 31 2.98 10.16 -4.19
C GLY A 31 1.95 9.39 -3.37
N PHE A 32 1.55 8.19 -3.82
CA PHE A 32 0.69 7.31 -3.02
C PHE A 32 1.51 6.37 -2.15
N ASN A 33 1.14 6.28 -0.88
CA ASN A 33 1.61 5.27 0.07
C ASN A 33 0.48 4.27 0.33
N LEU A 34 0.78 2.98 0.18
CA LEU A 34 -0.16 1.90 0.42
C LEU A 34 0.09 1.34 1.83
N LEU A 35 -0.91 1.47 2.69
CA LEU A 35 -0.82 1.07 4.09
C LEU A 35 -1.96 0.14 4.47
N THR A 36 -1.70 -0.78 5.40
CA THR A 36 -2.71 -1.69 5.93
C THR A 36 -3.24 -1.16 7.26
N VAL A 37 -4.55 -1.11 7.41
CA VAL A 37 -5.23 -0.77 8.67
C VAL A 37 -5.10 -1.96 9.63
N LEU A 38 -4.37 -1.76 10.73
CA LEU A 38 -4.06 -2.82 11.71
C LEU A 38 -4.92 -2.75 12.96
N SER A 39 -5.51 -1.59 13.28
CA SER A 39 -6.33 -1.38 14.49
C SER A 39 -7.71 -0.82 14.15
N GLY A 40 -8.65 -0.98 15.07
CA GLY A 40 -10.02 -0.50 14.92
C GLY A 40 -10.25 0.95 15.36
N SER A 41 -9.21 1.76 15.61
CA SER A 41 -9.35 3.14 16.11
C SER A 41 -10.13 4.06 15.14
N MET A 42 -10.17 3.71 13.86
CA MET A 42 -10.89 4.45 12.81
C MET A 42 -12.19 3.78 12.36
N GLU A 43 -12.68 2.78 13.11
CA GLU A 43 -14.00 2.22 12.84
C GLU A 43 -15.10 3.29 13.06
N PRO A 44 -16.18 3.31 12.27
CA PRO A 44 -16.45 2.46 11.11
C PRO A 44 -15.86 2.99 9.79
N THR A 45 -15.12 4.10 9.79
CA THR A 45 -14.61 4.76 8.57
C THR A 45 -13.61 3.89 7.81
N TYR A 46 -12.66 3.29 8.53
CA TYR A 46 -11.68 2.36 7.98
C TYR A 46 -11.65 1.08 8.79
N HIS A 47 -12.04 -0.03 8.15
CA HIS A 47 -12.09 -1.35 8.78
C HIS A 47 -10.71 -1.99 8.91
N VAL A 48 -10.51 -2.73 9.98
CA VAL A 48 -9.30 -3.55 10.18
C VAL A 48 -9.11 -4.50 8.99
N GLY A 49 -7.88 -4.61 8.50
CA GLY A 49 -7.53 -5.42 7.33
C GLY A 49 -7.79 -4.74 5.99
N SER A 50 -8.24 -3.48 5.97
CA SER A 50 -8.32 -2.70 4.73
C SER A 50 -6.93 -2.26 4.26
N LEU A 51 -6.77 -2.14 2.94
CA LEU A 51 -5.65 -1.45 2.31
C LEU A 51 -6.09 -0.02 2.00
N ILE A 52 -5.39 0.97 2.56
CA ILE A 52 -5.65 2.39 2.31
C ILE A 52 -4.57 2.98 1.39
N PHE A 53 -5.01 3.83 0.47
CA PHE A 53 -4.16 4.59 -0.44
C PHE A 53 -4.04 6.00 0.12
N VAL A 54 -2.88 6.31 0.69
CA VAL A 54 -2.59 7.61 1.30
C VAL A 54 -1.86 8.46 0.29
N LYS A 55 -2.42 9.61 -0.06
CA LYS A 55 -1.85 10.58 -0.98
C LYS A 55 -1.19 11.72 -0.21
N ASN A 56 0.01 12.10 -0.62
CA ASN A 56 0.68 13.30 -0.09
C ASN A 56 -0.21 14.53 -0.32
N VAL A 57 -0.27 15.41 0.67
CA VAL A 57 -1.12 16.61 0.69
C VAL A 57 -0.31 17.82 1.16
N ASP A 58 -0.67 19.00 0.69
CA ASP A 58 -0.18 20.23 1.28
C ASP A 58 -0.81 20.41 2.69
N VAL A 59 0.04 20.35 3.71
CA VAL A 59 -0.40 20.42 5.12
C VAL A 59 -1.14 21.72 5.46
N ASN A 60 -0.89 22.80 4.70
CA ASN A 60 -1.55 24.07 4.89
C ASN A 60 -3.03 24.05 4.43
N THR A 61 -3.42 23.05 3.66
CA THR A 61 -4.80 22.87 3.20
C THR A 61 -5.65 22.05 4.16
N LEU A 62 -5.00 21.39 5.13
CA LEU A 62 -5.66 20.53 6.10
C LEU A 62 -6.48 21.33 7.11
N LYS A 63 -7.65 20.80 7.43
CA LYS A 63 -8.62 21.43 8.34
C LYS A 63 -9.23 20.40 9.30
N GLU A 64 -9.96 20.89 10.27
CA GLU A 64 -10.74 20.05 11.17
C GLU A 64 -11.67 19.12 10.40
N ASN A 65 -11.81 17.89 10.90
CA ASN A 65 -12.52 16.76 10.31
C ASN A 65 -11.81 16.06 9.14
N ASP A 66 -10.70 16.55 8.61
CA ASP A 66 -9.90 15.78 7.64
C ASP A 66 -9.24 14.59 8.33
N VAL A 67 -9.09 13.47 7.60
CA VAL A 67 -8.35 12.32 8.10
C VAL A 67 -6.92 12.42 7.59
N ILE A 68 -5.96 12.29 8.51
CA ILE A 68 -4.53 12.29 8.19
C ILE A 68 -3.88 10.99 8.62
N THR A 69 -2.87 10.59 7.85
CA THR A 69 -1.93 9.53 8.21
C THR A 69 -0.60 10.19 8.53
N PHE A 70 -0.03 9.85 9.66
CA PHE A 70 1.18 10.48 10.17
C PHE A 70 2.08 9.48 10.91
N MET A 71 3.35 9.83 11.09
CA MET A 71 4.29 9.09 11.94
C MET A 71 4.12 9.56 13.38
N ALA A 72 3.65 8.67 14.25
CA ALA A 72 3.54 8.93 15.69
C ALA A 72 4.90 8.76 16.37
N ASP A 73 5.66 7.74 15.98
CA ASP A 73 7.02 7.42 16.40
C ASP A 73 7.83 6.95 15.19
N GLU A 74 9.13 6.66 15.37
CA GLU A 74 10.04 6.25 14.29
C GLU A 74 9.51 5.09 13.44
N ASP A 75 8.79 4.13 14.06
CA ASP A 75 8.26 2.93 13.40
C ASP A 75 6.72 2.84 13.40
N THR A 76 6.03 3.84 13.97
CA THR A 76 4.58 3.76 14.16
C THR A 76 3.86 4.75 13.25
N ILE A 77 3.11 4.24 12.29
CA ILE A 77 2.22 5.03 11.44
C ILE A 77 0.79 4.93 11.96
N VAL A 78 0.15 6.07 12.15
CA VAL A 78 -1.22 6.20 12.66
C VAL A 78 -2.07 6.95 11.63
N THR A 79 -3.33 6.57 11.54
CA THR A 79 -4.34 7.29 10.74
C THR A 79 -5.46 7.69 11.67
N HIS A 80 -5.63 8.99 11.89
CA HIS A 80 -6.68 9.54 12.74
C HIS A 80 -7.30 10.81 12.11
N ARG A 81 -8.41 11.26 12.66
CA ARG A 81 -9.11 12.48 12.22
C ARG A 81 -8.58 13.69 12.97
N ILE A 82 -8.40 14.80 12.27
CA ILE A 82 -8.06 16.10 12.88
C ILE A 82 -9.25 16.57 13.71
N TYR A 83 -9.03 16.68 15.01
CA TYR A 83 -9.98 17.24 15.95
C TYR A 83 -9.86 18.78 16.04
N SER A 84 -8.63 19.30 16.03
CA SER A 84 -8.36 20.75 15.97
C SER A 84 -7.00 21.03 15.32
N VAL A 85 -6.92 22.17 14.65
CA VAL A 85 -5.69 22.70 14.06
C VAL A 85 -5.13 23.77 14.97
N LEU A 86 -3.86 23.70 15.31
CA LEU A 86 -3.18 24.56 16.27
C LEU A 86 -1.95 25.21 15.62
N ASN A 87 -1.76 26.49 15.90
CA ASN A 87 -0.54 27.21 15.57
C ASN A 87 0.24 27.39 16.87
N GLU A 88 1.36 26.69 17.03
CA GLU A 88 2.22 26.84 18.18
C GLU A 88 3.34 27.83 17.86
N VAL A 89 3.49 28.85 18.71
CA VAL A 89 4.56 29.83 18.59
C VAL A 89 5.74 29.32 19.41
N GLY A 90 6.87 29.03 18.74
CA GLY A 90 8.11 28.64 19.38
C GLY A 90 8.78 29.82 20.10
N ASP A 91 9.74 29.52 20.99
CA ASP A 91 10.51 30.51 21.74
C ASP A 91 11.31 31.45 20.83
N ASP A 92 11.60 31.03 19.61
CA ASP A 92 12.28 31.80 18.57
C ASP A 92 11.34 32.69 17.73
N GLY A 93 10.06 32.72 18.06
CA GLY A 93 9.01 33.43 17.33
C GLY A 93 8.53 32.76 16.06
N SER A 94 9.02 31.57 15.74
CA SER A 94 8.52 30.74 14.62
C SER A 94 7.13 30.19 14.95
N THR A 95 6.25 30.15 13.94
CA THR A 95 4.92 29.52 14.10
C THR A 95 4.94 28.15 13.44
N THR A 96 4.64 27.11 14.23
CA THR A 96 4.60 25.73 13.77
C THR A 96 3.17 25.21 13.78
N LEU A 97 2.73 24.65 12.64
CA LEU A 97 1.42 24.04 12.50
C LEU A 97 1.41 22.65 13.18
N LYS A 98 0.47 22.44 14.08
CA LYS A 98 0.26 21.16 14.78
C LYS A 98 -1.20 20.73 14.72
N PHE A 99 -1.42 19.43 14.77
CA PHE A 99 -2.75 18.84 14.73
C PHE A 99 -3.01 18.04 16.00
N ARG A 100 -4.15 18.31 16.63
CA ARG A 100 -4.71 17.38 17.63
C ARG A 100 -5.59 16.40 16.90
N THR A 101 -5.35 15.13 17.09
CA THR A 101 -6.02 14.05 16.37
C THR A 101 -6.85 13.18 17.29
N LYS A 102 -7.76 12.40 16.69
CA LYS A 102 -8.63 11.46 17.40
C LYS A 102 -9.04 10.35 16.46
N GLY A 103 -8.97 9.10 16.89
CA GLY A 103 -9.57 7.98 16.19
C GLY A 103 -11.11 8.04 16.25
N ASP A 104 -11.78 7.68 15.15
CA ASP A 104 -13.25 7.76 15.07
C ASP A 104 -13.96 6.87 16.11
N ALA A 105 -13.37 5.73 16.46
CA ALA A 105 -13.87 4.84 17.51
C ALA A 105 -13.41 5.24 18.93
N ASN A 106 -12.47 6.19 19.07
CA ASN A 106 -11.93 6.56 20.38
C ASN A 106 -12.87 7.55 21.09
N THR A 107 -12.90 7.50 22.42
CA THR A 107 -13.65 8.44 23.26
C THR A 107 -12.88 9.75 23.50
N ALA A 108 -11.55 9.67 23.59
CA ALA A 108 -10.66 10.80 23.87
C ALA A 108 -9.79 11.14 22.65
N THR A 109 -9.30 12.38 22.61
CA THR A 109 -8.27 12.81 21.66
C THR A 109 -6.93 12.19 22.01
N ASP A 110 -6.04 12.12 21.02
CA ASP A 110 -4.67 11.64 21.23
C ASP A 110 -3.93 12.57 22.20
N ALA A 111 -3.06 11.98 23.03
CA ALA A 111 -2.34 12.74 24.07
C ALA A 111 -1.30 13.69 23.44
N SER A 112 -0.63 13.24 22.38
CA SER A 112 0.41 13.99 21.70
C SER A 112 -0.16 14.79 20.53
N LEU A 113 0.41 15.98 20.29
CA LEU A 113 0.13 16.76 19.07
C LEU A 113 1.00 16.23 17.92
N VAL A 114 0.41 16.19 16.74
CA VAL A 114 1.09 15.82 15.50
C VAL A 114 1.71 17.05 14.87
N ASP A 115 3.03 17.06 14.71
CA ASP A 115 3.73 18.11 13.96
C ASP A 115 3.45 17.95 12.46
N TYR A 116 3.32 19.06 11.74
CA TYR A 116 3.05 19.04 10.29
C TYR A 116 4.08 18.23 9.50
N ARG A 117 5.33 18.18 9.97
CA ARG A 117 6.43 17.43 9.33
C ARG A 117 6.25 15.92 9.40
N ASN A 118 5.48 15.45 10.36
CA ASN A 118 5.19 14.03 10.55
C ASN A 118 4.00 13.57 9.70
N VAL A 119 3.28 14.48 9.03
CA VAL A 119 2.13 14.12 8.19
C VAL A 119 2.62 13.48 6.90
N ILE A 120 2.17 12.25 6.64
CA ILE A 120 2.45 11.49 5.41
C ILE A 120 1.45 11.89 4.31
N GLY A 121 0.20 12.12 4.66
CA GLY A 121 -0.85 12.49 3.73
C GLY A 121 -2.26 12.13 4.21
N THR A 122 -3.21 12.11 3.27
CA THR A 122 -4.62 11.78 3.53
C THR A 122 -5.03 10.50 2.80
N PRO A 123 -5.82 9.60 3.44
CA PRO A 123 -6.38 8.45 2.76
C PRO A 123 -7.44 8.89 1.75
N VAL A 124 -7.28 8.48 0.49
CA VAL A 124 -8.21 8.82 -0.61
C VAL A 124 -9.05 7.64 -1.08
N LEU A 125 -8.59 6.40 -0.80
CA LEU A 125 -9.27 5.17 -1.16
C LEU A 125 -8.98 4.11 -0.11
N SER A 126 -10.00 3.30 0.22
CA SER A 126 -9.87 2.14 1.10
C SER A 126 -10.48 0.91 0.41
N ILE A 127 -9.74 -0.19 0.40
CA ILE A 127 -10.22 -1.47 -0.14
C ILE A 127 -10.25 -2.48 1.01
N PRO A 128 -11.45 -2.91 1.45
CA PRO A 128 -11.60 -3.87 2.53
C PRO A 128 -10.88 -5.20 2.22
N TYR A 129 -10.36 -5.86 3.25
CA TYR A 129 -9.70 -7.16 3.22
C TYR A 129 -8.39 -7.26 2.43
N LEU A 130 -8.12 -6.34 1.50
CA LEU A 130 -6.91 -6.38 0.67
C LEU A 130 -5.63 -6.13 1.50
N GLY A 131 -5.75 -5.43 2.61
CA GLY A 131 -4.66 -5.22 3.57
C GLY A 131 -4.15 -6.50 4.21
N TYR A 132 -5.01 -7.48 4.49
CA TYR A 132 -4.56 -8.79 4.99
C TYR A 132 -3.62 -9.49 4.00
N LEU A 133 -3.97 -9.46 2.71
CA LEU A 133 -3.13 -10.04 1.66
C LEU A 133 -1.81 -9.26 1.53
N ALA A 134 -1.86 -7.94 1.53
CA ALA A 134 -0.68 -7.10 1.46
C ALA A 134 0.26 -7.35 2.66
N ASN A 135 -0.28 -7.39 3.88
CA ASN A 135 0.49 -7.66 5.09
C ASN A 135 1.07 -9.09 5.10
N PHE A 136 0.31 -10.09 4.62
CA PHE A 136 0.80 -11.46 4.50
C PHE A 136 2.00 -11.55 3.53
N ILE A 137 1.91 -10.92 2.35
CA ILE A 137 2.98 -10.95 1.35
C ILE A 137 4.24 -10.21 1.84
N GLN A 138 4.09 -9.17 2.66
CA GLN A 138 5.21 -8.36 3.15
C GLN A 138 5.96 -8.98 4.34
N ARG A 139 5.41 -10.01 4.98
CA ARG A 139 5.99 -10.65 6.18
C ARG A 139 6.32 -12.12 5.93
N PRO A 140 7.33 -12.69 6.63
CA PRO A 140 7.51 -14.13 6.67
C PRO A 140 6.29 -14.85 7.29
N PRO A 141 5.84 -16.01 6.74
CA PRO A 141 6.38 -16.75 5.59
C PRO A 141 5.89 -16.28 4.22
N GLY A 142 4.93 -15.33 4.17
CA GLY A 142 4.25 -14.94 2.93
C GLY A 142 5.19 -14.42 1.84
N ILE A 143 6.22 -13.64 2.22
CA ILE A 143 7.21 -13.13 1.25
C ILE A 143 7.96 -14.28 0.55
N TYR A 144 8.31 -15.34 1.27
CA TYR A 144 9.00 -16.49 0.68
C TYR A 144 8.06 -17.26 -0.27
N ILE A 145 6.80 -17.43 0.11
CA ILE A 145 5.78 -18.07 -0.73
C ILE A 145 5.58 -17.24 -2.00
N ALA A 146 5.47 -15.93 -1.90
CA ALA A 146 5.32 -15.03 -3.04
C ALA A 146 6.53 -15.10 -3.98
N LEU A 147 7.76 -15.13 -3.45
CA LEU A 147 8.99 -15.25 -4.24
C LEU A 147 9.07 -16.61 -4.96
N VAL A 148 8.76 -17.70 -4.26
CA VAL A 148 8.73 -19.04 -4.89
C VAL A 148 7.69 -19.08 -6.00
N PHE A 149 6.49 -18.57 -5.74
CA PHE A 149 5.42 -18.52 -6.74
C PHE A 149 5.81 -17.68 -7.95
N ALA A 150 6.39 -16.49 -7.75
CA ALA A 150 6.89 -15.64 -8.83
C ALA A 150 7.98 -16.33 -9.65
N THR A 151 8.93 -17.00 -8.98
CA THR A 151 10.00 -17.76 -9.65
C THR A 151 9.43 -18.90 -10.50
N VAL A 152 8.49 -19.68 -9.95
CA VAL A 152 7.80 -20.75 -10.69
C VAL A 152 7.07 -20.20 -11.90
N LEU A 153 6.37 -19.07 -11.78
CA LEU A 153 5.69 -18.43 -12.90
C LEU A 153 6.66 -17.99 -14.00
N VAL A 154 7.79 -17.40 -13.62
CA VAL A 154 8.84 -16.98 -14.57
C VAL A 154 9.43 -18.20 -15.29
N VAL A 155 9.84 -19.23 -14.54
CA VAL A 155 10.37 -20.48 -15.14
C VAL A 155 9.34 -21.09 -16.08
N PHE A 156 8.08 -21.13 -15.68
CA PHE A 156 7.00 -21.67 -16.50
C PHE A 156 6.75 -20.83 -17.77
N ALA A 157 6.84 -19.52 -17.69
CA ALA A 157 6.69 -18.62 -18.83
C ALA A 157 7.83 -18.77 -19.85
N PHE A 158 9.06 -19.01 -19.38
CA PHE A 158 10.26 -19.13 -20.20
C PHE A 158 10.73 -20.57 -20.42
N ALA A 159 10.02 -21.58 -19.91
CA ALA A 159 10.38 -23.00 -20.09
C ALA A 159 10.59 -23.33 -21.57
N PRO A 160 11.78 -23.87 -21.95
CA PRO A 160 12.07 -24.18 -23.33
C PRO A 160 11.09 -25.23 -23.84
N LYS A 161 10.47 -24.96 -24.96
CA LYS A 161 9.65 -25.93 -25.68
C LYS A 161 10.52 -27.12 -26.08
N ASN A 162 10.48 -28.23 -25.33
CA ASN A 162 11.15 -29.46 -25.74
C ASN A 162 10.74 -29.80 -27.18
N ARG A 163 11.65 -29.53 -28.08
CA ARG A 163 11.63 -30.01 -29.46
C ARG A 163 11.96 -31.49 -29.41
N LYS A 164 10.95 -32.35 -29.19
CA LYS A 164 11.06 -33.74 -29.62
C LYS A 164 11.10 -33.70 -31.14
N GLU A 165 12.32 -33.60 -31.68
CA GLU A 165 12.57 -33.89 -33.09
C GLU A 165 12.20 -35.35 -33.37
N ARG A 166 11.33 -35.47 -34.33
CA ARG A 166 11.11 -36.72 -35.07
C ARG A 166 12.47 -37.26 -35.59
N SER A 167 13.02 -38.17 -34.88
CA SER A 167 14.01 -39.11 -35.44
C SER A 167 13.33 -40.45 -35.56
N SER A 168 12.43 -40.58 -36.49
CA SER A 168 12.00 -41.88 -37.00
C SER A 168 11.32 -41.65 -38.34
N GLU A 169 12.15 -41.58 -39.38
CA GLU A 169 11.80 -42.04 -40.73
C GLU A 169 13.04 -41.92 -41.59
N LYS A 170 13.78 -43.00 -41.65
CA LYS A 170 14.50 -43.37 -42.86
C LYS A 170 14.31 -44.87 -43.10
N PRO A 171 13.94 -45.24 -44.33
CA PRO A 171 13.70 -46.58 -44.77
C PRO A 171 14.95 -47.41 -44.78
#